data_daa36647f601812fa220de69f8f91eff
#
_entry.id   daa36647f601812fa220de69f8f91eff
#
_cell.length_a   1.000
_cell.length_b   1.000
_cell.length_c   1.000
_cell.angle_alpha   90.00
_cell.angle_beta   90.00
_cell.angle_gamma   90.00
#
_symmetry.space_group_name_H-M   'P 1'
#
loop_
_entity.id
_entity.type
_entity.pdbx_description
1 polymer ?
#
loop_
_entity_poly.entity_id
_entity_poly.type
_entity_poly.pdbx_seq_one_letter_code
_entity_poly.pdbx_strand_id
1 'polypeptide(L)'
;MLKKTLLALAFTSLALAAFAQQTGIKRTPLQKLEFPDGYNTVTAIAEVPAGGAAGRHTHPGVETGYVLEGELNLLIDGQPEKTLKAGDSYQIPAGVVHDAKAHGDKAMKVLGVYIVDKTKPLASPAP
;
A
#
# COMPACT_ATOMS: atom_id res chain seq x y z
N MET A 1 -48.14 -26.69 -26.18
CA MET A 1 -47.17 -25.58 -26.35
C MET A 1 -46.52 -25.28 -25.02
N LEU A 2 -45.30 -25.70 -24.82
CA LEU A 2 -44.51 -25.50 -23.60
C LEU A 2 -43.78 -24.15 -23.70
N LYS A 3 -44.17 -23.16 -22.92
CA LYS A 3 -43.44 -21.89 -22.82
C LYS A 3 -42.19 -22.10 -21.96
N LYS A 4 -41.02 -22.11 -22.57
CA LYS A 4 -39.74 -22.10 -21.88
C LYS A 4 -39.47 -20.69 -21.35
N THR A 5 -39.64 -20.49 -20.05
CA THR A 5 -39.21 -19.28 -19.37
C THR A 5 -37.70 -19.37 -19.15
N LEU A 6 -36.92 -18.56 -19.89
CA LEU A 6 -35.49 -18.36 -19.61
C LEU A 6 -35.37 -17.49 -18.36
N LEU A 7 -34.87 -18.09 -17.28
CA LEU A 7 -34.47 -17.35 -16.09
C LEU A 7 -33.06 -16.79 -16.35
N ALA A 8 -32.97 -15.51 -16.63
CA ALA A 8 -31.70 -14.82 -16.75
C ALA A 8 -31.13 -14.62 -15.32
N LEU A 9 -30.11 -15.40 -14.97
CA LEU A 9 -29.29 -15.14 -13.78
C LEU A 9 -28.43 -13.92 -14.06
N ALA A 10 -28.81 -12.79 -13.47
CA ALA A 10 -27.93 -11.62 -13.43
C ALA A 10 -26.81 -11.90 -12.43
N PHE A 11 -25.61 -12.21 -12.94
CA PHE A 11 -24.39 -12.20 -12.16
C PHE A 11 -24.04 -10.74 -11.87
N THR A 12 -24.39 -10.25 -10.69
CA THR A 12 -23.81 -9.03 -10.14
C THR A 12 -22.38 -9.35 -9.75
N SER A 13 -21.43 -9.06 -10.64
CA SER A 13 -20.01 -9.05 -10.31
C SER A 13 -19.79 -7.93 -9.29
N LEU A 14 -19.68 -8.30 -8.01
CA LEU A 14 -19.06 -7.44 -7.00
C LEU A 14 -17.62 -7.21 -7.46
N ALA A 15 -17.38 -6.06 -8.06
CA ALA A 15 -16.01 -5.57 -8.25
C ALA A 15 -15.48 -5.24 -6.84
N LEU A 16 -14.90 -6.23 -6.16
CA LEU A 16 -13.95 -5.96 -5.10
C LEU A 16 -12.87 -5.11 -5.79
N ALA A 17 -12.78 -3.84 -5.38
CA ALA A 17 -11.62 -3.03 -5.69
C ALA A 17 -10.41 -3.77 -5.11
N ALA A 18 -9.78 -4.61 -5.93
CA ALA A 18 -8.55 -5.25 -5.59
C ALA A 18 -7.55 -4.12 -5.38
N PHE A 19 -7.17 -3.88 -4.13
CA PHE A 19 -5.92 -3.21 -3.86
C PHE A 19 -4.88 -4.02 -4.63
N ALA A 20 -4.36 -3.48 -5.73
CA ALA A 20 -3.31 -4.15 -6.49
C ALA A 20 -2.15 -4.33 -5.52
N GLN A 21 -2.01 -5.54 -4.96
CA GLN A 21 -0.92 -5.85 -4.05
C GLN A 21 0.34 -5.90 -4.89
N GLN A 22 1.28 -4.99 -4.58
CA GLN A 22 2.61 -5.09 -5.13
C GLN A 22 3.21 -6.43 -4.72
N THR A 23 3.91 -7.06 -5.66
CA THR A 23 4.70 -8.26 -5.36
C THR A 23 5.79 -7.90 -4.34
N GLY A 24 5.88 -8.65 -3.23
CA GLY A 24 6.91 -8.47 -2.21
C GLY A 24 6.49 -7.65 -0.99
N ILE A 25 5.34 -7.00 -1.01
CA ILE A 25 4.77 -6.31 0.15
C ILE A 25 3.33 -6.76 0.38
N LYS A 26 3.00 -7.06 1.62
CA LYS A 26 1.62 -7.30 2.05
C LYS A 26 1.12 -6.09 2.82
N ARG A 27 0.02 -5.49 2.36
CA ARG A 27 -0.69 -4.45 3.11
C ARG A 27 -1.98 -5.01 3.67
N THR A 28 -2.16 -4.86 4.97
CA THR A 28 -3.38 -5.23 5.69
C THR A 28 -4.07 -3.94 6.12
N PRO A 29 -5.15 -3.52 5.45
CA PRO A 29 -5.92 -2.35 5.85
C PRO A 29 -6.51 -2.54 7.24
N LEU A 30 -6.39 -1.54 8.10
CA LEU A 30 -6.98 -1.51 9.44
C LEU A 30 -8.19 -0.60 9.49
N GLN A 31 -8.06 0.60 8.96
CA GLN A 31 -9.10 1.63 8.97
C GLN A 31 -9.03 2.46 7.71
N LYS A 32 -10.19 2.99 7.32
CA LYS A 32 -10.32 3.91 6.19
C LYS A 32 -11.44 4.90 6.49
N LEU A 33 -11.17 6.17 6.18
CA LEU A 33 -12.15 7.23 6.29
C LEU A 33 -11.95 8.23 5.13
N GLU A 34 -13.03 8.77 4.59
CA GLU A 34 -12.97 9.82 3.57
C GLU A 34 -12.72 11.18 4.23
N PHE A 35 -11.49 11.65 4.19
CA PHE A 35 -11.06 12.97 4.64
C PHE A 35 -9.60 13.20 4.21
N PRO A 36 -9.24 14.44 3.77
CA PRO A 36 -10.10 15.57 3.40
C PRO A 36 -10.94 15.29 2.14
N ASP A 37 -11.80 16.22 1.72
CA ASP A 37 -12.62 16.06 0.53
C ASP A 37 -11.80 15.60 -0.69
N GLY A 38 -12.29 14.54 -1.36
CA GLY A 38 -11.60 13.93 -2.49
C GLY A 38 -10.50 12.94 -2.12
N TYR A 39 -10.22 12.74 -0.83
CA TYR A 39 -9.16 11.85 -0.34
C TYR A 39 -9.70 10.76 0.59
N ASN A 40 -8.95 9.66 0.66
CA ASN A 40 -9.08 8.68 1.73
C ASN A 40 -7.88 8.80 2.67
N THR A 41 -8.14 8.78 3.97
CA THR A 41 -7.13 8.48 4.99
C THR A 41 -7.22 6.99 5.31
N VAL A 42 -6.15 6.26 5.02
CA VAL A 42 -6.06 4.79 5.20
C VAL A 42 -4.96 4.49 6.20
N THR A 43 -5.29 3.69 7.21
CA THR A 43 -4.29 3.11 8.12
C THR A 43 -4.13 1.65 7.80
N ALA A 44 -2.90 1.19 7.60
CA ALA A 44 -2.58 -0.18 7.23
C ALA A 44 -1.29 -0.67 7.89
N ILE A 45 -1.17 -1.98 8.05
CA ILE A 45 0.12 -2.63 8.33
C ILE A 45 0.73 -3.04 6.99
N ALA A 46 1.98 -2.64 6.75
CA ALA A 46 2.78 -3.07 5.62
C ALA A 46 3.88 -4.02 6.10
N GLU A 47 3.99 -5.17 5.46
CA GLU A 47 4.97 -6.22 5.80
C GLU A 47 5.78 -6.58 4.56
N VAL A 48 7.09 -6.65 4.72
CA VAL A 48 8.03 -7.15 3.71
C VAL A 48 8.81 -8.31 4.33
N PRO A 49 8.84 -9.49 3.69
CA PRO A 49 9.55 -10.64 4.22
C PRO A 49 11.07 -10.39 4.25
N ALA A 50 11.78 -11.16 5.07
CA ALA A 50 13.23 -11.14 5.10
C ALA A 50 13.83 -11.31 3.70
N GLY A 51 14.81 -10.50 3.34
CA GLY A 51 15.43 -10.50 2.02
C GLY A 51 14.57 -9.93 0.89
N GLY A 52 13.36 -9.47 1.19
CA GLY A 52 12.42 -8.92 0.22
C GLY A 52 12.44 -7.39 0.14
N ALA A 53 11.66 -6.89 -0.80
CA ALA A 53 11.46 -5.46 -1.04
C ALA A 53 10.02 -5.19 -1.45
N ALA A 54 9.53 -3.99 -1.15
CA ALA A 54 8.24 -3.53 -1.62
C ALA A 54 8.19 -3.39 -3.15
N GLY A 55 9.31 -3.04 -3.76
CA GLY A 55 9.41 -2.61 -5.15
C GLY A 55 9.17 -1.11 -5.30
N ARG A 56 9.82 -0.52 -6.29
CA ARG A 56 9.66 0.93 -6.58
C ARG A 56 8.22 1.26 -6.91
N HIS A 57 7.66 2.24 -6.23
CA HIS A 57 6.27 2.63 -6.39
C HIS A 57 6.01 4.08 -5.96
N THR A 58 4.81 4.55 -6.24
CA THR A 58 4.30 5.86 -5.81
C THR A 58 2.96 5.69 -5.11
N HIS A 59 2.58 6.70 -4.32
CA HIS A 59 1.22 6.88 -3.82
C HIS A 59 0.64 8.19 -4.37
N PRO A 60 -0.68 8.25 -4.66
CA PRO A 60 -1.33 9.49 -5.09
C PRO A 60 -1.67 10.39 -3.89
N GLY A 61 -0.71 10.59 -3.01
CA GLY A 61 -0.83 11.33 -1.78
C GLY A 61 0.34 11.08 -0.84
N VAL A 62 0.21 11.51 0.40
CA VAL A 62 1.26 11.41 1.42
C VAL A 62 1.21 10.05 2.11
N GLU A 63 2.37 9.47 2.36
CA GLU A 63 2.55 8.34 3.29
C GLU A 63 3.31 8.81 4.52
N THR A 64 2.82 8.44 5.70
CA THR A 64 3.56 8.50 6.97
C THR A 64 3.72 7.08 7.49
N GLY A 65 4.93 6.67 7.83
CA GLY A 65 5.23 5.34 8.37
C GLY A 65 5.89 5.39 9.74
N TYR A 66 5.61 4.37 10.54
CA TYR A 66 6.26 4.10 11.81
C TYR A 66 6.69 2.64 11.86
N VAL A 67 7.98 2.39 12.05
CA VAL A 67 8.53 1.02 12.06
C VAL A 67 8.14 0.32 13.35
N LEU A 68 7.40 -0.78 13.25
CA LEU A 68 6.95 -1.59 14.37
C LEU A 68 7.93 -2.71 14.71
N GLU A 69 8.45 -3.38 13.67
CA GLU A 69 9.31 -4.56 13.82
C GLU A 69 10.35 -4.60 12.70
N GLY A 70 11.52 -5.15 13.01
CA GLY A 70 12.60 -5.31 12.05
C GLY A 70 13.29 -3.99 11.71
N GLU A 71 14.04 -4.03 10.62
CA GLU A 71 14.73 -2.89 10.05
C GLU A 71 14.46 -2.81 8.55
N LEU A 72 14.49 -1.61 8.01
CA LEU A 72 14.32 -1.41 6.57
C LEU A 72 15.32 -0.39 6.02
N ASN A 73 15.74 -0.61 4.79
CA ASN A 73 16.38 0.41 3.97
C ASN A 73 15.30 1.14 3.19
N LEU A 74 15.15 2.43 3.48
CA LEU A 74 14.21 3.32 2.79
C LEU A 74 14.95 4.08 1.70
N LEU A 75 14.49 3.89 0.46
CA LEU A 75 15.00 4.54 -0.72
C LEU A 75 13.92 5.51 -1.24
N ILE A 76 14.20 6.79 -1.19
CA ILE A 76 13.33 7.84 -1.72
C ILE A 76 14.11 8.54 -2.83
N ASP A 77 13.53 8.64 -4.02
CA ASP A 77 14.19 9.31 -5.14
C ASP A 77 14.60 10.74 -4.76
N GLY A 78 15.84 11.09 -5.06
CA GLY A 78 16.41 12.39 -4.72
C GLY A 78 16.94 12.52 -3.29
N GLN A 79 16.87 11.46 -2.47
CA GLN A 79 17.41 11.45 -1.11
C GLN A 79 18.42 10.31 -0.90
N PRO A 80 19.38 10.48 0.03
CA PRO A 80 20.23 9.37 0.46
C PRO A 80 19.39 8.24 1.04
N GLU A 81 19.80 6.99 0.78
CA GLU A 81 19.24 5.81 1.44
C GLU A 81 19.37 5.92 2.97
N LYS A 82 18.32 5.51 3.68
CA LYS A 82 18.29 5.50 5.15
C LYS A 82 17.97 4.11 5.65
N THR A 83 18.69 3.64 6.66
CA THR A 83 18.31 2.46 7.43
C THR A 83 17.49 2.91 8.64
N LEU A 84 16.27 2.40 8.75
CA LEU A 84 15.34 2.66 9.85
C LEU A 84 15.09 1.39 10.64
N LYS A 85 14.92 1.54 11.94
CA LYS A 85 14.63 0.45 12.88
C LYS A 85 13.33 0.70 13.64
N ALA A 86 12.85 -0.31 14.36
CA ALA A 86 11.67 -0.18 15.21
C ALA A 86 11.75 1.08 16.10
N GLY A 87 10.68 1.88 16.07
CA GLY A 87 10.60 3.18 16.73
C GLY A 87 10.92 4.39 15.84
N ASP A 88 11.50 4.19 14.67
CA ASP A 88 11.74 5.26 13.71
C ASP A 88 10.51 5.53 12.86
N SER A 89 10.39 6.76 12.37
CA SER A 89 9.32 7.18 11.47
C SER A 89 9.86 7.83 10.21
N TYR A 90 9.01 7.88 9.18
CA TYR A 90 9.32 8.53 7.91
C TYR A 90 8.09 9.15 7.27
N GLN A 91 8.30 10.01 6.31
CA GLN A 91 7.25 10.58 5.45
C GLN A 91 7.70 10.54 4.00
N ILE A 92 6.77 10.20 3.12
CA ILE A 92 6.95 10.22 1.66
C ILE A 92 6.00 11.26 1.08
N PRO A 93 6.52 12.28 0.38
CA PRO A 93 5.67 13.25 -0.32
C PRO A 93 4.85 12.60 -1.43
N ALA A 94 3.71 13.22 -1.77
CA ALA A 94 2.82 12.74 -2.80
C ALA A 94 3.55 12.54 -4.14
N GLY A 95 3.35 11.38 -4.77
CA GLY A 95 3.88 11.06 -6.10
C GLY A 95 5.38 10.77 -6.17
N VAL A 96 6.09 10.81 -5.05
CA VAL A 96 7.53 10.53 -5.04
C VAL A 96 7.78 9.03 -5.10
N VAL A 97 8.63 8.61 -6.04
CA VAL A 97 9.04 7.21 -6.18
C VAL A 97 9.89 6.79 -5.00
N HIS A 98 9.54 5.65 -4.41
CA HIS A 98 10.28 5.10 -3.27
C HIS A 98 10.20 3.58 -3.24
N ASP A 99 11.04 2.98 -2.42
CA ASP A 99 11.09 1.55 -2.13
C ASP A 99 11.47 1.33 -0.67
N ALA A 100 11.01 0.23 -0.10
CA ALA A 100 11.39 -0.23 1.23
C ALA A 100 11.88 -1.68 1.15
N LYS A 101 13.11 -1.91 1.53
CA LYS A 101 13.74 -3.23 1.54
C LYS A 101 13.94 -3.70 2.97
N ALA A 102 13.55 -4.93 3.27
CA ALA A 102 13.87 -5.53 4.56
C ALA A 102 15.40 -5.58 4.73
N HIS A 103 15.90 -5.05 5.84
CA HIS A 103 17.32 -5.03 6.16
C HIS A 103 17.67 -6.17 7.12
N GLY A 104 18.78 -6.87 6.86
CA GLY A 104 19.17 -8.02 7.66
C GLY A 104 18.37 -9.28 7.35
N ASP A 105 18.22 -10.15 8.34
CA ASP A 105 17.64 -11.49 8.21
C ASP A 105 16.19 -11.61 8.74
N LYS A 106 15.55 -10.48 9.04
CA LYS A 106 14.19 -10.43 9.57
C LYS A 106 13.23 -9.74 8.61
N ALA A 107 11.96 -10.12 8.68
CA ALA A 107 10.89 -9.36 8.07
C ALA A 107 10.76 -7.98 8.73
N MET A 108 10.35 -6.98 7.98
CA MET A 108 10.00 -5.68 8.51
C MET A 108 8.50 -5.47 8.54
N LYS A 109 8.02 -4.72 9.53
CA LYS A 109 6.62 -4.36 9.69
C LYS A 109 6.51 -2.87 10.00
N VAL A 110 5.64 -2.19 9.28
CA VAL A 110 5.41 -0.76 9.39
C VAL A 110 3.93 -0.48 9.58
N LEU A 111 3.60 0.42 10.48
CA LEU A 111 2.29 1.06 10.50
C LEU A 111 2.33 2.23 9.51
N GLY A 112 1.56 2.14 8.43
CA GLY A 112 1.44 3.18 7.42
C GLY A 112 0.12 3.94 7.55
N VAL A 113 0.19 5.26 7.39
CA VAL A 113 -0.97 6.13 7.21
C VAL A 113 -0.83 6.82 5.87
N TYR A 114 -1.83 6.61 5.01
CA TYR A 114 -1.87 7.12 3.65
C TYR A 114 -3.02 8.13 3.53
N ILE A 115 -2.71 9.33 3.06
CA ILE A 115 -3.73 10.33 2.69
C ILE A 115 -3.64 10.48 1.19
N VAL A 116 -4.55 9.83 0.48
CA VAL A 116 -4.44 9.59 -0.96
C VAL A 116 -5.71 9.94 -1.71
N ASP A 117 -5.57 10.39 -2.96
CA ASP A 117 -6.67 10.64 -3.90
C ASP A 117 -7.56 9.40 -3.99
N LYS A 118 -8.83 9.53 -3.61
CA LYS A 118 -9.78 8.42 -3.55
C LYS A 118 -10.16 7.83 -4.91
N THR A 119 -9.86 8.54 -6.00
CA THR A 119 -10.15 8.10 -7.37
C THR A 119 -9.04 7.26 -7.99
N LYS A 120 -7.90 7.10 -7.30
CA LYS A 120 -6.70 6.42 -7.79
C LYS A 120 -6.36 5.21 -6.93
N PRO A 121 -5.62 4.23 -7.47
CA PRO A 121 -5.08 3.13 -6.67
C PRO A 121 -4.19 3.65 -5.54
N LEU A 122 -4.18 2.96 -4.38
CA LEU A 122 -3.32 3.31 -3.25
C LEU A 122 -1.85 3.40 -3.64
N ALA A 123 -1.39 2.46 -4.46
CA ALA A 123 -0.02 2.40 -4.94
C ALA A 123 0.01 2.08 -6.43
N SER A 124 1.00 2.61 -7.13
CA SER A 124 1.28 2.32 -8.53
C SER A 124 2.76 1.97 -8.70
N PRO A 125 3.09 0.88 -9.43
CA PRO A 125 4.48 0.55 -9.74
C PRO A 125 5.18 1.70 -10.47
N ALA A 126 6.49 1.85 -10.21
CA ALA A 126 7.34 2.83 -10.89
C ALA A 126 8.58 2.14 -11.48
N PRO A 127 9.17 2.69 -12.56
CA PRO A 127 10.38 2.14 -13.16
C PRO A 127 11.62 2.29 -12.26
#